data_07b464068822736ea8e2ce114f05a799
#
_entry.id   07b464068822736ea8e2ce114f05a799
#
_cell.length_a   1.000
_cell.length_b   1.000
_cell.length_c   1.000
_cell.angle_alpha   90.00
_cell.angle_beta   90.00
_cell.angle_gamma   90.00
#
_symmetry.space_group_name_H-M   'P 1'
#
loop_
_entity.id
_entity.type
_entity.pdbx_description
1 polymer ?
#
loop_
_entity_poly.entity_id
_entity_poly.type
_entity_poly.pdbx_seq_one_letter_code
_entity_poly.pdbx_strand_id
1 'polypeptide(L)'
;APLNDLALRVDELGRMQLSGGKMETLEQAIERASVDSPSVTTGDADLASIEVALNRLLRQMQEAKLQQMRFVNDASHELRTPIAVIQGYVNMLDRWGKDDPDVLAESIASLKAESEHMQELVEQLLFLARGDAGRTVLRRAHTNLAALVSEVCEESQMIDTEHTYRLAFDAALVSDPRCDASVDVALVKQALRVIVQNAAKYSDAGTTVTFGVAPDVGTGTIDIAVEDEGIGMNQESAAHAFERFYRADNARDAGAQGSGLGLAIAKWIVDSHGGVIGVTSVEGVGSRFTIRLPR
;
A
#
# COMPACT_ATOMS: atom_id res chain seq x y z
N ALA A 1 -15.49 9.52 11.35
CA ALA A 1 -15.50 8.09 11.68
C ALA A 1 -16.88 7.53 11.33
N PRO A 2 -17.01 6.37 10.69
CA PRO A 2 -18.29 5.83 10.19
C PRO A 2 -19.35 5.64 11.30
N LEU A 3 -18.95 5.43 12.55
CA LEU A 3 -19.85 5.31 13.69
C LEU A 3 -20.52 6.64 14.10
N ASN A 4 -19.87 7.77 13.91
CA ASN A 4 -20.47 9.08 14.19
C ASN A 4 -21.49 9.48 13.12
N ASP A 5 -21.28 9.08 11.88
CA ASP A 5 -22.22 9.29 10.78
C ASP A 5 -23.45 8.40 10.93
N LEU A 6 -23.24 7.19 11.46
CA LEU A 6 -24.33 6.27 11.81
C LEU A 6 -25.20 6.84 12.96
N ALA A 7 -24.58 7.38 14.01
CA ALA A 7 -25.28 7.98 15.15
C ALA A 7 -26.13 9.19 14.72
N LEU A 8 -25.60 10.04 13.82
CA LEU A 8 -26.34 11.19 13.27
C LEU A 8 -27.53 10.75 12.40
N ARG A 9 -27.37 9.72 11.60
CA ARG A 9 -28.45 9.18 10.74
C ARG A 9 -29.51 8.41 11.55
N VAL A 10 -29.12 7.73 12.63
CA VAL A 10 -30.06 7.10 13.57
C VAL A 10 -30.86 8.18 14.33
N ASP A 11 -30.27 9.33 14.65
CA ASP A 11 -30.98 10.46 15.29
C ASP A 11 -31.94 11.18 14.31
N GLU A 12 -31.60 11.25 13.02
CA GLU A 12 -32.52 11.68 11.94
C GLU A 12 -33.69 10.70 11.73
N LEU A 13 -33.42 9.39 11.80
CA LEU A 13 -34.44 8.34 11.73
C LEU A 13 -35.36 8.33 12.95
N GLY A 14 -34.85 8.66 14.15
CA GLY A 14 -35.66 8.83 15.37
C GLY A 14 -36.62 10.01 15.31
N ARG A 15 -36.38 10.98 14.42
CA ARG A 15 -37.28 12.11 14.15
C ARG A 15 -38.36 11.80 13.08
N MET A 16 -38.17 10.80 12.26
CA MET A 16 -39.24 10.26 11.44
C MET A 16 -40.13 9.41 12.35
N GLN A 17 -41.40 9.77 12.52
CA GLN A 17 -42.39 9.05 13.33
C GLN A 17 -42.61 7.62 12.75
N LEU A 18 -41.63 6.74 12.98
CA LEU A 18 -41.81 5.30 12.74
C LEU A 18 -42.82 4.80 13.80
N SER A 19 -43.91 4.26 13.36
CA SER A 19 -44.85 3.59 14.26
C SER A 19 -44.14 2.46 15.00
N GLY A 20 -44.43 2.23 16.28
CA GLY A 20 -43.74 1.25 17.13
C GLY A 20 -43.61 -0.15 16.47
N GLY A 21 -44.60 -0.55 15.66
CA GLY A 21 -44.54 -1.82 14.93
C GLY A 21 -43.49 -1.91 13.82
N LYS A 22 -43.08 -0.78 13.21
CA LYS A 22 -42.04 -0.78 12.17
C LYS A 22 -40.64 -0.91 12.79
N MET A 23 -40.43 -0.34 13.99
CA MET A 23 -39.18 -0.48 14.72
C MET A 23 -38.96 -1.94 15.18
N GLU A 24 -40.00 -2.58 15.69
CA GLU A 24 -39.97 -4.00 16.07
C GLU A 24 -39.66 -4.92 14.87
N THR A 25 -40.22 -4.62 13.70
CA THR A 25 -39.94 -5.37 12.45
C THR A 25 -38.46 -5.23 12.03
N LEU A 26 -37.88 -4.02 12.18
CA LEU A 26 -36.48 -3.78 11.86
C LEU A 26 -35.54 -4.48 12.87
N GLU A 27 -35.84 -4.42 14.17
CA GLU A 27 -35.08 -5.13 15.22
C GLU A 27 -35.08 -6.64 14.98
N GLN A 28 -36.22 -7.24 14.71
CA GLN A 28 -36.32 -8.67 14.39
C GLN A 28 -35.58 -9.04 13.11
N ALA A 29 -35.55 -8.17 12.10
CA ALA A 29 -34.81 -8.41 10.86
C ALA A 29 -33.29 -8.33 11.09
N ILE A 30 -32.83 -7.43 11.99
CA ILE A 30 -31.41 -7.32 12.39
C ILE A 30 -31.00 -8.55 13.22
N GLU A 31 -31.83 -9.01 14.17
CA GLU A 31 -31.54 -10.21 14.97
C GLU A 31 -31.45 -11.50 14.14
N ARG A 32 -32.18 -11.56 13.04
CA ARG A 32 -32.13 -12.70 12.11
C ARG A 32 -30.91 -12.66 11.18
N ALA A 33 -30.30 -11.49 11.02
CA ALA A 33 -29.06 -11.37 10.25
C ALA A 33 -27.94 -12.13 10.96
N SER A 34 -27.47 -13.22 10.39
CA SER A 34 -26.41 -14.06 10.93
C SER A 34 -25.05 -13.68 10.36
N VAL A 35 -23.98 -14.16 11.00
CA VAL A 35 -22.58 -13.95 10.53
C VAL A 35 -22.39 -14.55 9.13
N ASP A 36 -23.11 -15.63 8.79
CA ASP A 36 -22.99 -16.33 7.52
C ASP A 36 -23.88 -15.74 6.41
N SER A 37 -24.91 -14.97 6.80
CA SER A 37 -25.80 -14.28 5.85
C SER A 37 -26.16 -12.89 6.39
N PRO A 38 -25.25 -11.92 6.25
CA PRO A 38 -25.44 -10.57 6.78
C PRO A 38 -26.35 -9.76 5.85
N SER A 39 -27.63 -10.13 5.79
CA SER A 39 -28.65 -9.35 5.08
C SER A 39 -29.87 -9.14 5.97
N VAL A 40 -30.28 -7.89 6.04
CA VAL A 40 -31.50 -7.46 6.73
C VAL A 40 -32.58 -7.32 5.67
N THR A 41 -33.71 -8.03 5.85
CA THR A 41 -34.88 -7.94 4.99
C THR A 41 -36.09 -7.77 5.85
N THR A 42 -36.75 -6.62 5.75
CA THR A 42 -37.93 -6.28 6.54
C THR A 42 -39.24 -6.63 5.84
N GLY A 43 -39.22 -6.61 4.51
CA GLY A 43 -40.44 -6.81 3.67
C GLY A 43 -41.39 -5.61 3.68
N ASP A 44 -41.02 -4.49 4.34
CA ASP A 44 -41.82 -3.26 4.40
C ASP A 44 -41.29 -2.24 3.40
N ALA A 45 -42.15 -1.79 2.48
CA ALA A 45 -41.75 -0.83 1.43
C ALA A 45 -41.27 0.52 2.00
N ASP A 46 -41.81 0.94 3.14
CA ASP A 46 -41.40 2.20 3.79
C ASP A 46 -40.01 2.09 4.45
N LEU A 47 -39.56 0.88 4.77
CA LEU A 47 -38.23 0.60 5.35
C LEU A 47 -37.17 0.24 4.28
N ALA A 48 -37.53 0.14 3.01
CA ALA A 48 -36.65 -0.29 1.94
C ALA A 48 -35.37 0.53 1.81
N SER A 49 -35.43 1.84 2.02
CA SER A 49 -34.24 2.74 1.98
C SER A 49 -33.26 2.46 3.13
N ILE A 50 -33.82 2.18 4.32
CA ILE A 50 -33.04 1.83 5.52
C ILE A 50 -32.39 0.45 5.34
N GLU A 51 -33.15 -0.50 4.82
CA GLU A 51 -32.70 -1.85 4.51
C GLU A 51 -31.51 -1.84 3.53
N VAL A 52 -31.61 -1.05 2.45
CA VAL A 52 -30.49 -0.88 1.48
C VAL A 52 -29.26 -0.27 2.15
N ALA A 53 -29.44 0.78 2.96
CA ALA A 53 -28.33 1.44 3.66
C ALA A 53 -27.66 0.49 4.67
N LEU A 54 -28.45 -0.25 5.44
CA LEU A 54 -27.96 -1.19 6.45
C LEU A 54 -27.23 -2.38 5.77
N ASN A 55 -27.78 -2.94 4.72
CA ASN A 55 -27.16 -4.01 3.95
C ASN A 55 -25.84 -3.56 3.29
N ARG A 56 -25.74 -2.31 2.88
CA ARG A 56 -24.47 -1.73 2.40
C ARG A 56 -23.42 -1.67 3.52
N LEU A 57 -23.79 -1.21 4.72
CA LEU A 57 -22.90 -1.16 5.86
C LEU A 57 -22.44 -2.55 6.31
N LEU A 58 -23.36 -3.52 6.37
CA LEU A 58 -23.03 -4.90 6.71
C LEU A 58 -22.02 -5.50 5.74
N ARG A 59 -22.20 -5.27 4.43
CA ARG A 59 -21.23 -5.70 3.40
C ARG A 59 -19.87 -5.04 3.60
N GLN A 60 -19.81 -3.73 3.83
CA GLN A 60 -18.56 -3.02 4.10
C GLN A 60 -17.85 -3.56 5.35
N MET A 61 -18.59 -3.83 6.43
CA MET A 61 -18.03 -4.43 7.64
C MET A 61 -17.48 -5.85 7.38
N GLN A 62 -18.19 -6.65 6.59
CA GLN A 62 -17.75 -8.00 6.24
C GLN A 62 -16.51 -8.00 5.36
N GLU A 63 -16.47 -7.12 4.36
CA GLU A 63 -15.29 -6.92 3.51
C GLU A 63 -14.09 -6.48 4.33
N ALA A 64 -14.26 -5.51 5.23
CA ALA A 64 -13.19 -5.05 6.13
C ALA A 64 -12.69 -6.17 7.06
N LYS A 65 -13.60 -7.00 7.62
CA LYS A 65 -13.24 -8.16 8.43
C LYS A 65 -12.46 -9.21 7.64
N LEU A 66 -12.91 -9.52 6.43
CA LEU A 66 -12.22 -10.47 5.56
C LEU A 66 -10.82 -9.95 5.17
N GLN A 67 -10.68 -8.67 4.87
CA GLN A 67 -9.37 -8.04 4.61
C GLN A 67 -8.45 -8.13 5.83
N GLN A 68 -8.98 -7.87 7.04
CA GLN A 68 -8.21 -7.99 8.27
C GLN A 68 -7.77 -9.44 8.52
N MET A 69 -8.64 -10.42 8.29
CA MET A 69 -8.28 -11.84 8.44
C MET A 69 -7.22 -12.27 7.44
N ARG A 70 -7.33 -11.86 6.17
CA ARG A 70 -6.29 -12.10 5.15
C ARG A 70 -4.96 -11.48 5.58
N PHE A 71 -4.97 -10.21 6.00
CA PHE A 71 -3.77 -9.53 6.47
C PHE A 71 -3.04 -10.28 7.60
N VAL A 72 -3.78 -10.78 8.61
CA VAL A 72 -3.19 -11.56 9.70
C VAL A 72 -2.63 -12.90 9.21
N ASN A 73 -3.35 -13.58 8.32
CA ASN A 73 -2.91 -14.86 7.77
C ASN A 73 -1.63 -14.69 6.92
N ASP A 74 -1.63 -13.72 6.01
CA ASP A 74 -0.51 -13.45 5.11
C ASP A 74 0.72 -12.97 5.89
N ALA A 75 0.54 -12.08 6.89
CA ALA A 75 1.60 -11.67 7.81
C ALA A 75 2.21 -12.87 8.56
N SER A 76 1.36 -13.82 8.99
CA SER A 76 1.82 -15.02 9.67
C SER A 76 2.64 -15.93 8.74
N HIS A 77 2.26 -16.02 7.47
CA HIS A 77 3.00 -16.78 6.46
C HIS A 77 4.35 -16.12 6.15
N GLU A 78 4.36 -14.80 5.92
CA GLU A 78 5.58 -14.04 5.60
C GLU A 78 6.58 -14.00 6.78
N LEU A 79 6.12 -14.07 8.02
CA LEU A 79 7.00 -14.19 9.20
C LEU A 79 7.52 -15.61 9.43
N ARG A 80 6.78 -16.64 9.01
CA ARG A 80 7.19 -18.04 9.23
C ARG A 80 8.42 -18.42 8.40
N THR A 81 8.51 -17.93 7.17
CA THR A 81 9.63 -18.23 6.26
C THR A 81 10.97 -17.76 6.81
N PRO A 82 11.17 -16.48 7.18
CA PRO A 82 12.42 -16.00 7.78
C PRO A 82 12.76 -16.71 9.08
N ILE A 83 11.78 -17.04 9.93
CA ILE A 83 12.01 -17.80 11.14
C ILE A 83 12.57 -19.19 10.83
N ALA A 84 12.06 -19.87 9.81
CA ALA A 84 12.57 -21.17 9.39
C ALA A 84 14.01 -21.09 8.85
N VAL A 85 14.34 -20.02 8.11
CA VAL A 85 15.70 -19.75 7.62
C VAL A 85 16.65 -19.51 8.80
N ILE A 86 16.28 -18.67 9.74
CA ILE A 86 17.06 -18.43 10.98
C ILE A 86 17.30 -19.73 11.72
N GLN A 87 16.27 -20.56 11.93
CA GLN A 87 16.41 -21.87 12.59
C GLN A 87 17.36 -22.78 11.83
N GLY A 88 17.31 -22.76 10.49
CA GLY A 88 18.22 -23.55 9.65
C GLY A 88 19.69 -23.17 9.89
N TYR A 89 20.01 -21.88 9.84
CA TYR A 89 21.37 -21.38 10.07
C TYR A 89 21.84 -21.60 11.51
N VAL A 90 20.97 -21.43 12.50
CA VAL A 90 21.30 -21.77 13.90
C VAL A 90 21.65 -23.26 14.06
N ASN A 91 20.88 -24.15 13.45
CA ASN A 91 21.18 -25.58 13.46
C ASN A 91 22.50 -25.91 12.73
N MET A 92 22.80 -25.21 11.65
CA MET A 92 24.06 -25.35 10.91
C MET A 92 25.26 -24.90 11.73
N LEU A 93 25.14 -23.78 12.43
CA LEU A 93 26.14 -23.28 13.37
C LEU A 93 26.39 -24.23 14.54
N ASP A 94 25.34 -24.81 15.10
CA ASP A 94 25.46 -25.76 16.21
C ASP A 94 26.22 -27.03 15.81
N ARG A 95 26.04 -27.50 14.57
CA ARG A 95 26.66 -28.73 14.08
C ARG A 95 28.09 -28.53 13.56
N TRP A 96 28.35 -27.43 12.81
CA TRP A 96 29.59 -27.27 12.04
C TRP A 96 30.32 -25.95 12.31
N GLY A 97 29.65 -24.95 12.90
CA GLY A 97 30.22 -23.60 13.02
C GLY A 97 31.48 -23.51 13.89
N LYS A 98 31.78 -24.55 14.72
CA LYS A 98 33.03 -24.60 15.51
C LYS A 98 34.22 -25.11 14.74
N ASP A 99 33.96 -25.91 13.69
CA ASP A 99 34.99 -26.65 12.96
C ASP A 99 35.26 -26.06 11.58
N ASP A 100 34.35 -25.19 11.07
CA ASP A 100 34.39 -24.60 9.75
C ASP A 100 34.18 -23.06 9.81
N PRO A 101 35.24 -22.26 9.67
CA PRO A 101 35.17 -20.80 9.70
C PRO A 101 34.33 -20.20 8.56
N ASP A 102 34.23 -20.85 7.40
CA ASP A 102 33.45 -20.36 6.26
C ASP A 102 31.96 -20.55 6.53
N VAL A 103 31.56 -21.70 7.08
CA VAL A 103 30.19 -21.96 7.55
C VAL A 103 29.79 -20.97 8.63
N LEU A 104 30.72 -20.66 9.56
CA LEU A 104 30.47 -19.65 10.61
C LEU A 104 30.20 -18.28 10.02
N ALA A 105 31.05 -17.83 9.10
CA ALA A 105 30.95 -16.49 8.50
C ALA A 105 29.66 -16.36 7.63
N GLU A 106 29.37 -17.35 6.80
CA GLU A 106 28.17 -17.39 5.97
C GLU A 106 26.89 -17.38 6.82
N SER A 107 26.85 -18.23 7.84
CA SER A 107 25.68 -18.32 8.72
C SER A 107 25.41 -17.03 9.47
N ILE A 108 26.47 -16.35 9.99
CA ILE A 108 26.32 -15.06 10.67
C ILE A 108 25.80 -13.99 9.69
N ALA A 109 26.35 -13.93 8.47
CA ALA A 109 25.90 -12.96 7.47
C ALA A 109 24.43 -13.18 7.10
N SER A 110 24.03 -14.44 6.88
CA SER A 110 22.65 -14.80 6.55
C SER A 110 21.69 -14.52 7.69
N LEU A 111 22.06 -14.83 8.95
CA LEU A 111 21.25 -14.50 10.12
C LEU A 111 21.04 -13.01 10.29
N LYS A 112 22.09 -12.21 10.03
CA LYS A 112 22.01 -10.76 10.09
C LYS A 112 21.05 -10.21 9.02
N ALA A 113 21.22 -10.64 7.75
CA ALA A 113 20.35 -10.23 6.65
C ALA A 113 18.88 -10.60 6.92
N GLU A 114 18.60 -11.80 7.43
CA GLU A 114 17.25 -12.26 7.73
C GLU A 114 16.63 -11.50 8.90
N SER A 115 17.43 -11.14 9.90
CA SER A 115 16.98 -10.30 11.03
C SER A 115 16.61 -8.88 10.56
N GLU A 116 17.42 -8.28 9.68
CA GLU A 116 17.15 -6.97 9.08
C GLU A 116 15.87 -7.02 8.22
N HIS A 117 15.70 -8.06 7.41
CA HIS A 117 14.48 -8.29 6.62
C HIS A 117 13.24 -8.43 7.51
N MET A 118 13.31 -9.19 8.60
CA MET A 118 12.21 -9.31 9.56
C MET A 118 11.86 -7.96 10.22
N GLN A 119 12.86 -7.16 10.56
CA GLN A 119 12.62 -5.84 11.12
C GLN A 119 11.85 -4.95 10.13
N GLU A 120 12.29 -4.89 8.88
CA GLU A 120 11.61 -4.13 7.83
C GLU A 120 10.16 -4.60 7.64
N LEU A 121 9.93 -5.92 7.61
CA LEU A 121 8.58 -6.50 7.48
C LEU A 121 7.68 -6.07 8.64
N VAL A 122 8.17 -6.14 9.89
CA VAL A 122 7.40 -5.73 11.07
C VAL A 122 7.09 -4.22 11.02
N GLU A 123 8.04 -3.36 10.62
CA GLU A 123 7.82 -1.92 10.48
C GLU A 123 6.76 -1.60 9.42
N GLN A 124 6.79 -2.30 8.27
CA GLN A 124 5.81 -2.18 7.20
C GLN A 124 4.40 -2.60 7.67
N LEU A 125 4.30 -3.73 8.40
CA LEU A 125 3.04 -4.21 8.98
C LEU A 125 2.46 -3.22 9.99
N LEU A 126 3.30 -2.70 10.89
CA LEU A 126 2.88 -1.70 11.88
C LEU A 126 2.46 -0.39 11.23
N PHE A 127 3.14 0.03 10.15
CA PHE A 127 2.76 1.22 9.39
C PHE A 127 1.35 1.07 8.81
N LEU A 128 1.07 -0.03 8.11
CA LEU A 128 -0.25 -0.29 7.53
C LEU A 128 -1.34 -0.43 8.61
N ALA A 129 -1.05 -1.14 9.71
CA ALA A 129 -2.01 -1.31 10.80
C ALA A 129 -2.38 0.03 11.49
N ARG A 130 -1.40 0.95 11.66
CA ARG A 130 -1.66 2.31 12.18
C ARG A 130 -2.47 3.13 11.19
N GLY A 131 -2.18 2.98 9.90
CA GLY A 131 -2.90 3.63 8.81
C GLY A 131 -4.37 3.23 8.77
N ASP A 132 -4.66 1.95 8.79
CA ASP A 132 -6.03 1.39 8.80
C ASP A 132 -6.83 1.82 10.03
N ALA A 133 -6.16 1.93 11.18
CA ALA A 133 -6.77 2.40 12.41
C ALA A 133 -7.06 3.93 12.42
N GLY A 134 -6.71 4.67 11.35
CA GLY A 134 -6.84 6.12 11.29
C GLY A 134 -5.98 6.86 12.30
N ARG A 135 -4.91 6.23 12.81
CA ARG A 135 -4.03 6.79 13.86
C ARG A 135 -2.87 7.59 13.30
N THR A 136 -2.64 7.55 11.99
CA THR A 136 -1.57 8.30 11.33
C THR A 136 -2.07 9.71 11.02
N VAL A 137 -1.46 10.70 11.68
CA VAL A 137 -1.74 12.13 11.45
C VAL A 137 -0.73 12.65 10.45
N LEU A 138 -1.20 13.16 9.30
CA LEU A 138 -0.35 13.76 8.28
C LEU A 138 0.22 15.11 8.77
N ARG A 139 1.53 15.28 8.66
CA ARG A 139 2.22 16.54 8.92
C ARG A 139 2.43 17.29 7.60
N ARG A 140 1.37 17.87 7.09
CA ARG A 140 1.39 18.56 5.80
C ARG A 140 2.22 19.84 5.84
N ALA A 141 3.06 20.03 4.82
CA ALA A 141 3.81 21.24 4.56
C ALA A 141 3.64 21.65 3.10
N HIS A 142 3.71 22.96 2.82
CA HIS A 142 3.78 23.47 1.45
C HIS A 142 5.14 23.10 0.85
N THR A 143 5.13 22.34 -0.24
CA THR A 143 6.34 21.77 -0.82
C THR A 143 6.22 21.73 -2.32
N ASN A 144 7.29 22.10 -3.03
CA ASN A 144 7.38 21.92 -4.47
C ASN A 144 7.69 20.44 -4.78
N LEU A 145 6.77 19.75 -5.46
CA LEU A 145 6.91 18.32 -5.74
C LEU A 145 8.00 18.02 -6.77
N ALA A 146 8.33 18.94 -7.69
CA ALA A 146 9.45 18.75 -8.61
C ALA A 146 10.79 18.80 -7.88
N ALA A 147 10.94 19.68 -6.89
CA ALA A 147 12.12 19.73 -6.03
C ALA A 147 12.25 18.44 -5.21
N LEU A 148 11.14 17.96 -4.63
CA LEU A 148 11.10 16.71 -3.86
C LEU A 148 11.48 15.49 -4.72
N VAL A 149 10.98 15.41 -5.96
CA VAL A 149 11.32 14.33 -6.91
C VAL A 149 12.80 14.41 -7.31
N SER A 150 13.34 15.61 -7.53
CA SER A 150 14.78 15.79 -7.81
C SER A 150 15.65 15.27 -6.69
N GLU A 151 15.29 15.59 -5.44
CA GLU A 151 16.00 15.11 -4.25
C GLU A 151 15.98 13.57 -4.14
N VAL A 152 14.83 12.94 -4.38
CA VAL A 152 14.73 11.46 -4.38
C VAL A 152 15.55 10.84 -5.52
N CYS A 153 15.60 11.47 -6.69
CA CYS A 153 16.42 11.02 -7.81
C CYS A 153 17.92 11.07 -7.46
N GLU A 154 18.38 12.18 -6.85
CA GLU A 154 19.79 12.35 -6.40
C GLU A 154 20.15 11.34 -5.31
N GLU A 155 19.27 11.15 -4.30
CA GLU A 155 19.46 10.16 -3.25
C GLU A 155 19.59 8.73 -3.84
N SER A 156 18.74 8.39 -4.82
CA SER A 156 18.76 7.08 -5.47
C SER A 156 20.04 6.83 -6.24
N GLN A 157 20.53 7.84 -6.95
CA GLN A 157 21.80 7.78 -7.69
C GLN A 157 23.01 7.63 -6.79
N MET A 158 22.95 8.16 -5.55
CA MET A 158 24.04 7.99 -4.56
C MET A 158 24.08 6.59 -3.96
N ILE A 159 22.93 5.94 -3.82
CA ILE A 159 22.78 4.64 -3.15
C ILE A 159 23.00 3.48 -4.15
N ASP A 160 22.46 3.61 -5.33
CA ASP A 160 22.48 2.58 -6.36
C ASP A 160 23.39 3.01 -7.52
N THR A 161 24.44 2.22 -7.75
CA THR A 161 25.43 2.43 -8.81
C THR A 161 25.24 1.54 -10.02
N GLU A 162 24.26 0.62 -9.96
CA GLU A 162 24.00 -0.33 -11.03
C GLU A 162 23.05 0.23 -12.09
N HIS A 163 22.21 1.22 -11.72
CA HIS A 163 21.23 1.82 -12.62
C HIS A 163 21.52 3.30 -12.87
N THR A 164 20.96 3.83 -13.96
CA THR A 164 20.99 5.27 -14.28
C THR A 164 19.68 5.92 -13.86
N TYR A 165 19.75 7.02 -13.15
CA TYR A 165 18.58 7.79 -12.70
C TYR A 165 18.49 9.11 -13.47
N ARG A 166 17.34 9.41 -14.08
CA ARG A 166 17.18 10.57 -14.97
C ARG A 166 15.91 11.35 -14.68
N LEU A 167 16.03 12.69 -14.61
CA LEU A 167 14.88 13.59 -14.59
C LEU A 167 14.44 13.86 -16.04
N ALA A 168 13.15 13.64 -16.33
CA ALA A 168 12.52 13.89 -17.64
C ALA A 168 11.51 15.05 -17.56
N PHE A 169 11.85 16.11 -16.82
CA PHE A 169 11.09 17.35 -16.75
C PHE A 169 12.01 18.56 -16.74
N ASP A 170 11.43 19.73 -17.06
CA ASP A 170 12.20 20.98 -17.08
C ASP A 170 12.67 21.37 -15.65
N ALA A 171 13.94 21.66 -15.49
CA ALA A 171 14.52 22.12 -14.22
C ALA A 171 13.82 23.38 -13.66
N ALA A 172 13.18 24.18 -14.50
CA ALA A 172 12.40 25.35 -14.09
C ALA A 172 11.20 24.95 -13.19
N LEU A 173 10.69 23.71 -13.26
CA LEU A 173 9.60 23.23 -12.41
C LEU A 173 9.98 23.13 -10.93
N VAL A 174 11.27 23.02 -10.61
CA VAL A 174 11.78 22.96 -9.21
C VAL A 174 11.45 24.25 -8.43
N SER A 175 11.24 25.36 -9.14
CA SER A 175 10.84 26.64 -8.55
C SER A 175 9.48 27.15 -9.03
N ASP A 176 8.74 26.32 -9.75
CA ASP A 176 7.45 26.69 -10.30
C ASP A 176 6.33 26.46 -9.27
N PRO A 177 5.58 27.52 -8.88
CA PRO A 177 4.47 27.38 -7.94
C PRO A 177 3.36 26.44 -8.41
N ARG A 178 3.30 26.11 -9.71
CA ARG A 178 2.35 25.10 -10.22
C ARG A 178 2.65 23.69 -9.70
N CYS A 179 3.87 23.44 -9.26
CA CYS A 179 4.31 22.20 -8.63
C CYS A 179 4.19 22.20 -7.10
N ASP A 180 3.64 23.28 -6.49
CA ASP A 180 3.45 23.32 -5.04
C ASP A 180 2.19 22.58 -4.62
N ALA A 181 2.33 21.75 -3.58
CA ALA A 181 1.25 20.99 -2.96
C ALA A 181 1.38 20.96 -1.44
N SER A 182 0.25 20.73 -0.76
CA SER A 182 0.22 20.56 0.70
C SER A 182 0.31 19.07 1.06
N VAL A 183 1.52 18.59 1.35
CA VAL A 183 1.81 17.16 1.56
C VAL A 183 2.66 16.91 2.81
N ASP A 184 2.60 15.69 3.33
CA ASP A 184 3.60 15.18 4.28
C ASP A 184 4.83 14.72 3.49
N VAL A 185 5.88 15.54 3.55
CA VAL A 185 7.11 15.36 2.76
C VAL A 185 7.76 14.01 3.03
N ALA A 186 7.82 13.57 4.29
CA ALA A 186 8.46 12.32 4.66
C ALA A 186 7.70 11.11 4.09
N LEU A 187 6.38 11.14 4.13
CA LEU A 187 5.54 10.07 3.59
C LEU A 187 5.58 10.04 2.05
N VAL A 188 5.51 11.20 1.38
CA VAL A 188 5.58 11.23 -0.09
C VAL A 188 6.95 10.75 -0.58
N LYS A 189 8.05 11.15 0.09
CA LYS A 189 9.38 10.58 -0.19
C LYS A 189 9.41 9.07 0.02
N GLN A 190 8.79 8.56 1.08
CA GLN A 190 8.70 7.13 1.34
C GLN A 190 7.96 6.40 0.22
N ALA A 191 6.84 6.93 -0.27
CA ALA A 191 6.11 6.34 -1.40
C ALA A 191 6.96 6.30 -2.68
N LEU A 192 7.68 7.39 -2.98
CA LEU A 192 8.58 7.45 -4.13
C LEU A 192 9.74 6.47 -4.00
N ARG A 193 10.39 6.39 -2.83
CA ARG A 193 11.50 5.44 -2.59
C ARG A 193 11.06 4.01 -2.79
N VAL A 194 9.87 3.63 -2.33
CA VAL A 194 9.31 2.29 -2.57
C VAL A 194 9.18 1.99 -4.06
N ILE A 195 8.66 2.94 -4.84
CA ILE A 195 8.51 2.76 -6.29
C ILE A 195 9.88 2.65 -6.96
N VAL A 196 10.82 3.51 -6.59
CA VAL A 196 12.19 3.51 -7.15
C VAL A 196 12.95 2.23 -6.79
N GLN A 197 12.83 1.75 -5.55
CA GLN A 197 13.40 0.48 -5.13
C GLN A 197 12.83 -0.69 -5.93
N ASN A 198 11.53 -0.67 -6.23
CA ASN A 198 10.93 -1.67 -7.11
C ASN A 198 11.47 -1.54 -8.54
N ALA A 199 11.58 -0.33 -9.08
CA ALA A 199 12.16 -0.09 -10.40
C ALA A 199 13.56 -0.67 -10.52
N ALA A 200 14.47 -0.37 -9.59
CA ALA A 200 15.83 -0.93 -9.57
C ALA A 200 15.84 -2.46 -9.39
N LYS A 201 15.02 -2.96 -8.47
CA LYS A 201 14.98 -4.38 -8.14
C LYS A 201 14.52 -5.29 -9.29
N TYR A 202 13.63 -4.79 -10.14
CA TYR A 202 13.02 -5.56 -11.24
C TYR A 202 13.55 -5.18 -12.61
N SER A 203 14.63 -4.39 -12.65
CA SER A 203 15.34 -4.01 -13.87
C SER A 203 16.75 -4.61 -13.88
N ASP A 204 17.26 -4.87 -15.07
CA ASP A 204 18.64 -5.35 -15.23
C ASP A 204 19.63 -4.20 -14.97
N ALA A 205 20.85 -4.55 -14.51
CA ALA A 205 21.92 -3.59 -14.33
C ALA A 205 22.22 -2.83 -15.66
N GLY A 206 22.45 -1.54 -15.55
CA GLY A 206 22.69 -0.65 -16.70
C GLY A 206 21.45 -0.02 -17.30
N THR A 207 20.24 -0.40 -16.85
CA THR A 207 18.97 0.22 -17.31
C THR A 207 18.75 1.58 -16.68
N THR A 208 17.73 2.30 -17.17
CA THR A 208 17.42 3.66 -16.74
C THR A 208 16.08 3.74 -15.99
N VAL A 209 16.10 4.37 -14.81
CA VAL A 209 14.89 4.78 -14.09
C VAL A 209 14.64 6.27 -14.35
N THR A 210 13.49 6.58 -14.93
CA THR A 210 13.15 7.95 -15.37
C THR A 210 12.06 8.55 -14.50
N PHE A 211 12.28 9.78 -14.00
CA PHE A 211 11.32 10.54 -13.21
C PHE A 211 10.68 11.64 -14.03
N GLY A 212 9.36 11.74 -13.97
CA GLY A 212 8.57 12.79 -14.59
C GLY A 212 7.75 13.58 -13.58
N VAL A 213 7.56 14.88 -13.80
CA VAL A 213 6.62 15.71 -13.04
C VAL A 213 5.85 16.57 -14.03
N ALA A 214 4.53 16.57 -13.91
CA ALA A 214 3.64 17.34 -14.78
C ALA A 214 2.51 17.97 -13.97
N PRO A 215 2.52 19.31 -13.76
CA PRO A 215 1.39 20.01 -13.15
C PRO A 215 0.23 20.14 -14.13
N ASP A 216 -0.95 19.71 -13.75
CA ASP A 216 -2.20 19.94 -14.51
C ASP A 216 -2.99 21.08 -13.86
N VAL A 217 -2.96 22.22 -14.52
CA VAL A 217 -3.65 23.43 -14.05
C VAL A 217 -5.17 23.30 -14.16
N GLY A 218 -5.66 22.50 -15.13
CA GLY A 218 -7.09 22.32 -15.37
C GLY A 218 -7.79 21.54 -14.27
N THR A 219 -7.12 20.52 -13.74
CA THR A 219 -7.65 19.68 -12.66
C THR A 219 -7.15 20.10 -11.26
N GLY A 220 -6.15 20.98 -11.19
CA GLY A 220 -5.52 21.37 -9.92
C GLY A 220 -4.72 20.22 -9.29
N THR A 221 -4.14 19.34 -10.10
CA THR A 221 -3.35 18.20 -9.64
C THR A 221 -1.92 18.24 -10.19
N ILE A 222 -1.04 17.45 -9.59
CA ILE A 222 0.33 17.26 -10.06
C ILE A 222 0.55 15.76 -10.22
N ASP A 223 0.95 15.36 -11.42
CA ASP A 223 1.32 13.97 -11.73
C ASP A 223 2.83 13.80 -11.56
N ILE A 224 3.22 12.79 -10.78
CA ILE A 224 4.60 12.32 -10.63
C ILE A 224 4.66 10.93 -11.26
N ALA A 225 5.59 10.72 -12.18
CA ALA A 225 5.81 9.43 -12.84
C ALA A 225 7.21 8.90 -12.52
N VAL A 226 7.29 7.59 -12.28
CA VAL A 226 8.54 6.84 -12.22
C VAL A 226 8.42 5.71 -13.23
N GLU A 227 9.33 5.63 -14.18
CA GLU A 227 9.34 4.67 -15.28
C GLU A 227 10.63 3.87 -15.26
N ASP A 228 10.53 2.55 -15.34
CA ASP A 228 11.61 1.59 -15.39
C ASP A 228 11.62 0.83 -16.72
N GLU A 229 12.79 0.28 -17.06
CA GLU A 229 13.02 -0.60 -18.20
C GLU A 229 13.17 -2.08 -17.75
N GLY A 230 12.39 -2.47 -16.72
CA GLY A 230 12.47 -3.78 -16.09
C GLY A 230 11.63 -4.86 -16.80
N ILE A 231 11.45 -5.98 -16.08
CA ILE A 231 10.70 -7.15 -16.58
C ILE A 231 9.23 -6.85 -16.90
N GLY A 232 8.69 -5.74 -16.43
CA GLY A 232 7.28 -5.38 -16.59
C GLY A 232 6.31 -6.37 -15.94
N MET A 233 5.02 -6.13 -16.18
CA MET A 233 3.92 -6.93 -15.65
C MET A 233 2.84 -7.11 -16.72
N ASN A 234 2.16 -8.27 -16.72
CA ASN A 234 0.95 -8.45 -17.50
C ASN A 234 -0.22 -7.65 -16.90
N GLN A 235 -1.33 -7.55 -17.61
CA GLN A 235 -2.48 -6.74 -17.22
C GLN A 235 -3.12 -7.20 -15.90
N GLU A 236 -3.17 -8.50 -15.65
CA GLU A 236 -3.71 -9.08 -14.43
C GLU A 236 -2.84 -8.70 -13.22
N SER A 237 -1.53 -8.87 -13.33
CA SER A 237 -0.57 -8.49 -12.28
C SER A 237 -0.61 -6.99 -12.01
N ALA A 238 -0.69 -6.15 -13.04
CA ALA A 238 -0.78 -4.71 -12.87
C ALA A 238 -2.05 -4.27 -12.12
N ALA A 239 -3.19 -4.98 -12.34
CA ALA A 239 -4.43 -4.70 -11.62
C ALA A 239 -4.34 -4.97 -10.11
N HIS A 240 -3.52 -5.94 -9.70
CA HIS A 240 -3.34 -6.35 -8.31
C HIS A 240 -2.06 -5.82 -7.65
N ALA A 241 -1.22 -5.08 -8.38
CA ALA A 241 0.11 -4.65 -7.94
C ALA A 241 0.14 -3.88 -6.61
N PHE A 242 -0.95 -3.20 -6.25
CA PHE A 242 -1.09 -2.43 -5.00
C PHE A 242 -1.77 -3.21 -3.87
N GLU A 243 -2.14 -4.47 -4.09
CA GLU A 243 -2.69 -5.31 -3.03
C GLU A 243 -1.57 -5.76 -2.06
N ARG A 244 -1.92 -5.94 -0.80
CA ARG A 244 -0.99 -6.37 0.23
C ARG A 244 -0.53 -7.79 -0.04
N PHE A 245 0.77 -8.04 0.12
CA PHE A 245 1.43 -9.33 -0.09
C PHE A 245 1.34 -9.86 -1.52
N TYR A 246 0.80 -9.06 -2.46
CA TYR A 246 0.76 -9.45 -3.85
C TYR A 246 2.15 -9.39 -4.48
N ARG A 247 2.49 -10.43 -5.23
CA ARG A 247 3.71 -10.53 -6.03
C ARG A 247 3.37 -11.23 -7.33
N ALA A 248 3.74 -10.62 -8.44
CA ALA A 248 3.56 -11.21 -9.77
C ALA A 248 4.39 -12.50 -9.89
N ASP A 249 3.90 -13.47 -10.66
CA ASP A 249 4.58 -14.78 -10.79
C ASP A 249 5.97 -14.63 -11.41
N ASN A 250 6.12 -13.79 -12.45
CA ASN A 250 7.43 -13.50 -13.06
C ASN A 250 8.42 -12.87 -12.06
N ALA A 251 7.95 -12.11 -11.08
CA ALA A 251 8.77 -11.53 -10.01
C ALA A 251 9.18 -12.57 -8.95
N ARG A 252 8.40 -13.63 -8.77
CA ARG A 252 8.78 -14.79 -7.93
C ARG A 252 9.83 -15.64 -8.60
N ASP A 253 9.68 -15.88 -9.90
CA ASP A 253 10.62 -16.69 -10.72
C ASP A 253 11.99 -16.01 -10.85
N ALA A 254 12.03 -14.68 -10.88
CA ALA A 254 13.27 -13.88 -10.86
C ALA A 254 14.05 -13.94 -9.53
N GLY A 255 13.55 -14.65 -8.51
CA GLY A 255 14.20 -14.78 -7.20
C GLY A 255 14.26 -13.47 -6.38
N ALA A 256 13.57 -12.43 -6.82
CA ALA A 256 13.59 -11.13 -6.17
C ALA A 256 12.90 -11.20 -4.79
N GLN A 257 13.64 -11.08 -3.69
CA GLN A 257 13.09 -11.06 -2.33
C GLN A 257 12.21 -9.84 -2.10
N GLY A 258 11.13 -9.97 -1.31
CA GLY A 258 10.28 -8.84 -0.91
C GLY A 258 8.94 -9.27 -0.35
N SER A 259 8.44 -8.50 0.59
CA SER A 259 7.20 -8.75 1.34
C SER A 259 5.90 -8.55 0.56
N GLY A 260 5.93 -7.87 -0.59
CA GLY A 260 4.70 -7.44 -1.29
C GLY A 260 3.91 -6.35 -0.57
N LEU A 261 4.49 -5.67 0.43
CA LEU A 261 3.85 -4.59 1.18
C LEU A 261 4.22 -3.20 0.68
N GLY A 262 5.33 -3.04 -0.02
CA GLY A 262 5.84 -1.74 -0.42
C GLY A 262 4.83 -0.93 -1.24
N LEU A 263 4.32 -1.46 -2.34
CA LEU A 263 3.34 -0.75 -3.19
C LEU A 263 2.01 -0.51 -2.47
N ALA A 264 1.60 -1.38 -1.56
CA ALA A 264 0.43 -1.15 -0.71
C ALA A 264 0.65 0.03 0.26
N ILE A 265 1.88 0.20 0.78
CA ILE A 265 2.28 1.38 1.58
C ILE A 265 2.25 2.65 0.72
N ALA A 266 2.85 2.60 -0.47
CA ALA A 266 2.82 3.74 -1.40
C ALA A 266 1.39 4.15 -1.73
N LYS A 267 0.50 3.19 -2.01
CA LYS A 267 -0.92 3.43 -2.24
C LYS A 267 -1.58 4.08 -1.02
N TRP A 268 -1.39 3.53 0.17
CA TRP A 268 -1.97 4.09 1.40
C TRP A 268 -1.53 5.55 1.62
N ILE A 269 -0.25 5.85 1.38
CA ILE A 269 0.29 7.21 1.50
C ILE A 269 -0.42 8.15 0.52
N VAL A 270 -0.51 7.77 -0.74
CA VAL A 270 -1.14 8.59 -1.80
C VAL A 270 -2.64 8.80 -1.51
N ASP A 271 -3.37 7.74 -1.17
CA ASP A 271 -4.80 7.80 -0.81
C ASP A 271 -5.03 8.73 0.40
N SER A 272 -4.14 8.69 1.41
CA SER A 272 -4.19 9.56 2.60
C SER A 272 -3.98 11.05 2.27
N HIS A 273 -3.30 11.34 1.17
CA HIS A 273 -3.16 12.71 0.64
C HIS A 273 -4.33 13.15 -0.25
N GLY A 274 -5.33 12.28 -0.47
CA GLY A 274 -6.43 12.52 -1.39
C GLY A 274 -6.02 12.37 -2.86
N GLY A 275 -4.91 11.69 -3.11
CA GLY A 275 -4.38 11.42 -4.43
C GLY A 275 -4.82 10.09 -5.01
N VAL A 276 -4.26 9.74 -6.16
CA VAL A 276 -4.47 8.46 -6.85
C VAL A 276 -3.13 7.94 -7.32
N ILE A 277 -2.87 6.65 -7.15
CA ILE A 277 -1.72 5.97 -7.72
C ILE A 277 -2.17 4.91 -8.71
N GLY A 278 -1.44 4.78 -9.80
CA GLY A 278 -1.69 3.79 -10.83
C GLY A 278 -0.40 3.27 -11.46
N VAL A 279 -0.51 2.17 -12.20
CA VAL A 279 0.59 1.58 -12.96
C VAL A 279 0.13 1.25 -14.37
N THR A 280 1.00 1.53 -15.34
CA THR A 280 0.92 1.02 -16.71
C THR A 280 2.17 0.20 -16.95
N SER A 281 2.03 -1.04 -17.38
CA SER A 281 3.17 -1.95 -17.55
C SER A 281 2.96 -2.84 -18.75
N VAL A 282 4.08 -3.21 -19.38
CA VAL A 282 4.12 -4.18 -20.49
C VAL A 282 5.21 -5.18 -20.16
N GLU A 283 4.87 -6.45 -20.14
CA GLU A 283 5.80 -7.53 -19.86
C GLU A 283 6.98 -7.54 -20.86
N GLY A 284 8.20 -7.62 -20.36
CA GLY A 284 9.43 -7.55 -21.13
C GLY A 284 9.84 -6.14 -21.59
N VAL A 285 9.10 -5.10 -21.23
CA VAL A 285 9.41 -3.70 -21.63
C VAL A 285 9.70 -2.82 -20.41
N GLY A 286 8.88 -2.91 -19.35
CA GLY A 286 9.02 -2.11 -18.14
C GLY A 286 7.69 -1.67 -17.56
N SER A 287 7.76 -0.81 -16.54
CA SER A 287 6.59 -0.29 -15.83
C SER A 287 6.68 1.22 -15.66
N ARG A 288 5.53 1.87 -15.66
CA ARG A 288 5.38 3.28 -15.35
C ARG A 288 4.36 3.45 -14.22
N PHE A 289 4.84 3.83 -13.06
CA PHE A 289 4.01 4.19 -11.91
C PHE A 289 3.70 5.69 -11.97
N THR A 290 2.44 6.05 -11.74
CA THR A 290 2.00 7.45 -11.73
C THR A 290 1.28 7.75 -10.44
N ILE A 291 1.78 8.75 -9.69
CA ILE A 291 1.15 9.32 -8.50
C ILE A 291 0.53 10.65 -8.91
N ARG A 292 -0.75 10.82 -8.68
CA ARG A 292 -1.47 12.09 -8.84
C ARG A 292 -1.84 12.65 -7.48
N LEU A 293 -1.37 13.86 -7.17
CA LEU A 293 -1.65 14.53 -5.90
C LEU A 293 -2.42 15.84 -6.14
N PRO A 294 -3.38 16.20 -5.28
CA PRO A 294 -4.00 17.53 -5.30
C PRO A 294 -2.99 18.59 -4.86
N ARG A 295 -3.16 19.79 -5.39
CA ARG A 295 -2.32 20.96 -5.06
C ARG A 295 -2.69 21.55 -3.71
#